data_571d41324375faf2ef0473e8f155308e
#
_entry.id   571d41324375faf2ef0473e8f155308e
#
_cell.length_a   1.000
_cell.length_b   1.000
_cell.length_c   1.000
_cell.angle_alpha   90.00
_cell.angle_beta   90.00
_cell.angle_gamma   90.00
#
_symmetry.space_group_name_H-M   'P 1'
#
loop_
_entity.id
_entity.type
_entity.pdbx_description
1 polymer ?
#
loop_
_entity_poly.entity_id
_entity_poly.type
_entity_poly.pdbx_seq_one_letter_code
_entity_poly.pdbx_strand_id
1 'polypeptide(L)'
;LYTIIVHSENFAGLLNQVTAVFTRRQINIESLNVSASSIKGVHKYTITAWTDKDTIEKVTKQITKKIDVLQAHYFTDDEIYQHEIALYKITTPILEEKPEVSKVIRKYNARIVEVNAVFAIVEKNGMGEEITNLYDELRALDCVLQFVRSGRVAITTSCFERVNEY
;
A
#
# COMPACT_ATOMS: atom_id res chain seq x y z
N LEU A 1 3.73 -9.26 9.29
CA LEU A 1 3.62 -8.70 7.95
C LEU A 1 5.02 -8.38 7.42
N TYR A 2 5.30 -8.76 6.17
CA TYR A 2 6.54 -8.40 5.48
C TYR A 2 6.22 -7.55 4.26
N THR A 3 7.14 -6.63 3.93
CA THR A 3 7.11 -5.85 2.70
C THR A 3 8.26 -6.30 1.81
N ILE A 4 7.95 -6.74 0.60
CA ILE A 4 8.94 -7.12 -0.39
C ILE A 4 9.04 -6.00 -1.42
N ILE A 5 10.24 -5.49 -1.63
CA ILE A 5 10.54 -4.50 -2.67
C ILE A 5 11.31 -5.21 -3.77
N VAL A 6 10.78 -5.14 -4.99
CA VAL A 6 11.39 -5.74 -6.18
C VAL A 6 11.65 -4.64 -7.20
N HIS A 7 12.86 -4.61 -7.74
CA HIS A 7 13.20 -3.80 -8.90
C HIS A 7 13.42 -4.73 -10.10
N SER A 8 12.81 -4.40 -11.20
CA SER A 8 12.86 -5.22 -12.41
C SER A 8 12.87 -4.37 -13.67
N GLU A 9 13.29 -4.95 -14.78
CA GLU A 9 13.01 -4.37 -16.08
C GLU A 9 11.50 -4.24 -16.32
N ASN A 10 11.12 -3.25 -17.13
CA ASN A 10 9.73 -3.08 -17.55
C ASN A 10 9.41 -4.05 -18.69
N PHE A 11 9.06 -5.26 -18.33
CA PHE A 11 8.76 -6.33 -19.29
C PHE A 11 7.33 -6.86 -19.11
N ALA A 12 6.64 -7.05 -20.23
CA ALA A 12 5.28 -7.60 -20.21
C ALA A 12 5.27 -9.04 -19.66
N GLY A 13 4.41 -9.29 -18.66
CA GLY A 13 4.29 -10.60 -18.01
C GLY A 13 5.18 -10.81 -16.79
N LEU A 14 6.10 -9.89 -16.47
CA LEU A 14 6.97 -10.06 -15.31
C LEU A 14 6.19 -10.00 -13.99
N LEU A 15 5.17 -9.14 -13.90
CA LEU A 15 4.25 -9.12 -12.77
C LEU A 15 3.67 -10.52 -12.49
N ASN A 16 3.23 -11.21 -13.54
CA ASN A 16 2.70 -12.56 -13.42
C ASN A 16 3.75 -13.57 -12.93
N GLN A 17 5.01 -13.42 -13.37
CA GLN A 17 6.11 -14.26 -12.90
C GLN A 17 6.44 -14.04 -11.42
N VAL A 18 6.37 -12.79 -10.94
CA VAL A 18 6.61 -12.43 -9.54
C VAL A 18 5.47 -12.96 -8.66
N THR A 19 4.22 -12.68 -9.01
CA THR A 19 3.06 -13.12 -8.23
C THR A 19 2.91 -14.63 -8.20
N ALA A 20 3.31 -15.35 -9.26
CA ALA A 20 3.30 -16.81 -9.31
C ALA A 20 4.18 -17.46 -8.21
N VAL A 21 5.22 -16.77 -7.72
CA VAL A 21 6.05 -17.27 -6.61
C VAL A 21 5.21 -17.37 -5.32
N PHE A 22 4.36 -16.38 -5.07
CA PHE A 22 3.44 -16.36 -3.91
C PHE A 22 2.36 -17.44 -4.06
N THR A 23 1.74 -17.52 -5.23
CA THR A 23 0.67 -18.50 -5.52
C THR A 23 1.14 -19.95 -5.32
N ARG A 24 2.35 -20.30 -5.83
CA ARG A 24 2.92 -21.63 -5.67
C ARG A 24 3.17 -22.03 -4.22
N ARG A 25 3.32 -21.04 -3.33
CA ARG A 25 3.52 -21.24 -1.89
C ARG A 25 2.25 -21.03 -1.08
N GLN A 26 1.12 -20.82 -1.75
CA GLN A 26 -0.18 -20.54 -1.10
C GLN A 26 -0.12 -19.31 -0.15
N ILE A 27 0.63 -18.28 -0.51
CA ILE A 27 0.75 -17.03 0.23
C ILE A 27 -0.18 -16.00 -0.42
N ASN A 28 -1.09 -15.46 0.37
CA ASN A 28 -1.93 -14.34 -0.07
C ASN A 28 -1.12 -13.05 -0.11
N ILE A 29 -1.26 -12.29 -1.18
CA ILE A 29 -0.75 -10.93 -1.29
C ILE A 29 -1.80 -9.99 -0.70
N GLU A 30 -1.42 -9.26 0.35
CA GLU A 30 -2.31 -8.27 1.00
C GLU A 30 -2.43 -6.98 0.20
N SER A 31 -1.31 -6.52 -0.34
CA SER A 31 -1.28 -5.37 -1.23
C SER A 31 -0.15 -5.50 -2.26
N LEU A 32 -0.38 -4.91 -3.42
CA LEU A 32 0.56 -4.88 -4.52
C LEU A 32 0.51 -3.51 -5.18
N ASN A 33 1.63 -2.82 -5.17
CA ASN A 33 1.81 -1.59 -5.92
C ASN A 33 2.95 -1.78 -6.93
N VAL A 34 2.73 -1.38 -8.18
CA VAL A 34 3.73 -1.43 -9.25
C VAL A 34 3.78 -0.09 -9.93
N SER A 35 4.96 0.49 -10.00
CA SER A 35 5.16 1.79 -10.66
C SER A 35 6.53 1.86 -11.33
N ALA A 36 6.69 2.83 -12.23
CA ALA A 36 8.02 3.20 -12.70
C ALA A 36 8.88 3.66 -11.52
N SER A 37 10.14 3.26 -11.50
CA SER A 37 11.12 3.74 -10.54
C SER A 37 11.77 5.06 -11.02
N SER A 38 12.68 5.61 -10.22
CA SER A 38 13.51 6.75 -10.62
C SER A 38 14.48 6.44 -11.77
N ILE A 39 14.73 5.16 -12.04
CA ILE A 39 15.62 4.70 -13.10
C ILE A 39 14.78 4.36 -14.33
N LYS A 40 15.13 4.96 -15.47
CA LYS A 40 14.43 4.74 -16.74
C LYS A 40 14.46 3.26 -17.13
N GLY A 41 13.28 2.70 -17.43
CA GLY A 41 13.12 1.29 -17.82
C GLY A 41 13.06 0.31 -16.65
N VAL A 42 13.16 0.78 -15.42
CA VAL A 42 13.05 -0.04 -14.20
C VAL A 42 11.72 0.20 -13.49
N HIS A 43 11.00 -0.86 -13.18
CA HIS A 43 9.80 -0.84 -12.36
C HIS A 43 10.10 -1.27 -10.93
N LYS A 44 9.40 -0.66 -9.98
CA LYS A 44 9.44 -1.00 -8.56
C LYS A 44 8.10 -1.62 -8.15
N TYR A 45 8.18 -2.77 -7.51
CA TYR A 45 7.05 -3.47 -6.90
C TYR A 45 7.16 -3.31 -5.39
N THR A 46 6.08 -2.97 -4.74
CA THR A 46 5.94 -3.03 -3.29
C THR A 46 4.82 -4.01 -2.97
N ILE A 47 5.19 -5.14 -2.40
CA ILE A 47 4.29 -6.28 -2.15
C ILE A 47 4.24 -6.52 -0.65
N THR A 48 3.04 -6.65 -0.08
CA THR A 48 2.89 -7.02 1.33
C THR A 48 2.24 -8.39 1.46
N ALA A 49 2.75 -9.19 2.40
CA ALA A 49 2.22 -10.51 2.68
C ALA A 49 2.42 -10.90 4.15
N TRP A 50 1.45 -11.65 4.69
CA TRP A 50 1.58 -12.30 5.99
C TRP A 50 2.21 -13.67 5.80
N THR A 51 3.39 -13.88 6.40
CA THR A 51 4.10 -15.15 6.38
C THR A 51 5.15 -15.20 7.49
N ASP A 52 5.84 -16.32 7.64
CA ASP A 52 7.00 -16.47 8.50
C ASP A 52 8.31 -16.04 7.80
N LYS A 53 9.37 -15.87 8.60
CA LYS A 53 10.68 -15.41 8.13
C LYS A 53 11.31 -16.37 7.12
N ASP A 54 11.27 -17.67 7.39
CA ASP A 54 11.90 -18.67 6.50
C ASP A 54 11.22 -18.71 5.14
N THR A 55 9.90 -18.53 5.13
CA THR A 55 9.12 -18.50 3.89
C THR A 55 9.39 -17.24 3.08
N ILE A 56 9.43 -16.06 3.72
CA ILE A 56 9.70 -14.81 2.98
C ILE A 56 11.11 -14.78 2.41
N GLU A 57 12.11 -15.32 3.11
CA GLU A 57 13.47 -15.47 2.57
C GLU A 57 13.50 -16.33 1.31
N LYS A 58 12.77 -17.45 1.32
CA LYS A 58 12.69 -18.35 0.15
C LYS A 58 11.96 -17.68 -1.02
N VAL A 59 10.88 -16.95 -0.74
CA VAL A 59 10.15 -16.15 -1.75
C VAL A 59 11.08 -15.14 -2.40
N THR A 60 11.75 -14.31 -1.59
CA THR A 60 12.66 -13.27 -2.06
C THR A 60 13.80 -13.85 -2.91
N LYS A 61 14.44 -14.94 -2.44
CA LYS A 61 15.47 -15.65 -3.21
C LYS A 61 14.96 -16.21 -4.55
N GLN A 62 13.71 -16.68 -4.61
CA GLN A 62 13.13 -17.17 -5.86
C GLN A 62 12.79 -16.03 -6.83
N ILE A 63 12.36 -14.87 -6.32
CA ILE A 63 12.10 -13.68 -7.14
C ILE A 63 13.43 -13.17 -7.73
N THR A 64 14.48 -13.06 -6.91
CA THR A 64 15.82 -12.59 -7.35
C THR A 64 16.43 -13.46 -8.45
N LYS A 65 16.06 -14.75 -8.53
CA LYS A 65 16.54 -15.65 -9.58
C LYS A 65 15.85 -15.46 -10.95
N LYS A 66 14.85 -14.61 -11.06
CA LYS A 66 14.21 -14.29 -12.34
C LYS A 66 15.16 -13.43 -13.19
N ILE A 67 15.26 -13.72 -14.48
CA ILE A 67 16.23 -13.08 -15.38
C ILE A 67 16.03 -11.55 -15.43
N ASP A 68 14.77 -11.10 -15.48
CA ASP A 68 14.44 -9.68 -15.63
C ASP A 68 14.28 -8.95 -14.27
N VAL A 69 14.60 -9.61 -13.14
CA VAL A 69 14.61 -9.01 -11.81
C VAL A 69 16.02 -8.57 -11.48
N LEU A 70 16.18 -7.27 -11.23
CA LEU A 70 17.46 -6.66 -10.88
C LEU A 70 17.81 -6.93 -9.42
N GLN A 71 16.83 -6.76 -8.53
CA GLN A 71 16.97 -7.07 -7.10
C GLN A 71 15.61 -7.29 -6.44
N ALA A 72 15.60 -8.03 -5.35
CA ALA A 72 14.44 -8.18 -4.47
C ALA A 72 14.93 -8.29 -3.01
N HIS A 73 14.28 -7.55 -2.13
CA HIS A 73 14.56 -7.57 -0.69
C HIS A 73 13.24 -7.59 0.09
N TYR A 74 13.24 -8.21 1.27
CA TYR A 74 12.11 -8.15 2.19
C TYR A 74 12.50 -7.31 3.41
N PHE A 75 11.51 -6.69 4.02
CA PHE A 75 11.65 -5.77 5.16
C PHE A 75 10.54 -5.98 6.16
N THR A 76 10.84 -5.72 7.42
CA THR A 76 9.86 -5.51 8.49
C THR A 76 9.46 -4.02 8.54
N ASP A 77 8.40 -3.69 9.27
CA ASP A 77 7.86 -2.33 9.28
C ASP A 77 8.81 -1.30 9.94
N ASP A 78 9.74 -1.74 10.78
CA ASP A 78 10.78 -0.91 11.41
C ASP A 78 11.97 -0.58 10.49
N GLU A 79 12.12 -1.30 9.39
CA GLU A 79 13.20 -1.11 8.41
C GLU A 79 12.81 -0.19 7.26
N ILE A 80 11.55 0.21 7.18
CA ILE A 80 11.00 1.00 6.07
C ILE A 80 10.17 2.18 6.57
N TYR A 81 10.11 3.23 5.76
CA TYR A 81 9.09 4.26 5.86
C TYR A 81 8.02 3.98 4.79
N GLN A 82 6.77 3.86 5.22
CA GLN A 82 5.69 3.45 4.33
C GLN A 82 4.46 4.33 4.51
N HIS A 83 3.76 4.58 3.41
CA HIS A 83 2.47 5.27 3.40
C HIS A 83 1.50 4.63 2.41
N GLU A 84 0.22 4.90 2.64
CA GLU A 84 -0.89 4.56 1.74
C GLU A 84 -1.76 5.80 1.52
N ILE A 85 -2.54 5.78 0.46
CA ILE A 85 -3.64 6.73 0.22
C ILE A 85 -4.95 5.97 0.34
N ALA A 86 -5.92 6.56 1.04
CA ALA A 86 -7.28 6.04 1.12
C ALA A 86 -8.31 7.11 0.80
N LEU A 87 -9.40 6.69 0.20
CA LEU A 87 -10.57 7.51 -0.08
C LEU A 87 -11.79 6.91 0.62
N TYR A 88 -12.51 7.76 1.33
CA TYR A 88 -13.74 7.44 2.03
C TYR A 88 -14.87 8.26 1.43
N LYS A 89 -15.84 7.60 0.85
CA LYS A 89 -17.07 8.25 0.41
C LYS A 89 -18.06 8.21 1.57
N ILE A 90 -18.47 9.36 2.04
CA ILE A 90 -19.40 9.51 3.17
C ILE A 90 -20.65 10.25 2.74
N THR A 91 -21.76 10.02 3.43
CA THR A 91 -23.02 10.70 3.15
C THR A 91 -23.01 12.13 3.67
N THR A 92 -23.34 13.12 2.81
CA THR A 92 -23.35 14.54 3.18
C THR A 92 -24.38 14.86 4.27
N PRO A 93 -25.63 14.36 4.26
CA PRO A 93 -26.58 14.61 5.34
C PRO A 93 -26.02 14.28 6.73
N ILE A 94 -25.34 13.14 6.89
CA ILE A 94 -24.75 12.78 8.18
C ILE A 94 -23.56 13.67 8.53
N LEU A 95 -22.78 14.12 7.55
CA LEU A 95 -21.70 15.09 7.77
C LEU A 95 -22.22 16.42 8.33
N GLU A 96 -23.42 16.85 7.90
CA GLU A 96 -24.07 18.08 8.37
C GLU A 96 -24.76 17.88 9.74
N GLU A 97 -25.42 16.74 9.93
CA GLU A 97 -26.18 16.43 11.13
C GLU A 97 -25.32 16.03 12.33
N LYS A 98 -24.18 15.36 12.09
CA LYS A 98 -23.28 14.83 13.14
C LYS A 98 -21.95 15.56 13.19
N PRO A 99 -21.76 16.54 14.11
CA PRO A 99 -20.49 17.23 14.28
C PRO A 99 -19.30 16.28 14.59
N GLU A 100 -19.60 15.07 15.11
CA GLU A 100 -18.60 14.03 15.39
C GLU A 100 -17.86 13.60 14.14
N VAL A 101 -18.51 13.53 12.98
CA VAL A 101 -17.89 13.15 11.70
C VAL A 101 -16.76 14.13 11.36
N SER A 102 -17.03 15.43 11.43
CA SER A 102 -16.02 16.47 11.19
C SER A 102 -14.89 16.47 12.22
N LYS A 103 -15.17 16.08 13.48
CA LYS A 103 -14.15 15.94 14.52
C LYS A 103 -13.22 14.74 14.21
N VAL A 104 -13.79 13.62 13.79
CA VAL A 104 -13.02 12.42 13.39
C VAL A 104 -12.13 12.73 12.20
N ILE A 105 -12.65 13.36 11.15
CA ILE A 105 -11.87 13.76 9.97
C ILE A 105 -10.67 14.63 10.38
N ARG A 106 -10.87 15.63 11.24
CA ARG A 106 -9.80 16.50 11.74
C ARG A 106 -8.81 15.79 12.65
N LYS A 107 -9.28 14.87 13.51
CA LYS A 107 -8.43 14.07 14.41
C LYS A 107 -7.35 13.32 13.64
N TYR A 108 -7.68 12.79 12.47
CA TYR A 108 -6.75 12.04 11.63
C TYR A 108 -6.04 12.89 10.57
N ASN A 109 -6.18 14.23 10.60
CA ASN A 109 -5.67 15.12 9.56
C ASN A 109 -6.10 14.69 8.15
N ALA A 110 -7.31 14.14 8.04
CA ALA A 110 -7.90 13.79 6.76
C ALA A 110 -8.51 15.04 6.11
N ARG A 111 -8.62 15.01 4.79
CA ARG A 111 -9.03 16.16 3.98
C ARG A 111 -10.29 15.84 3.21
N ILE A 112 -11.27 16.73 3.24
CA ILE A 112 -12.43 16.65 2.33
C ILE A 112 -11.98 17.23 0.99
N VAL A 113 -12.03 16.42 -0.07
CA VAL A 113 -11.59 16.79 -1.42
C VAL A 113 -12.73 17.08 -2.36
N GLU A 114 -13.92 16.55 -2.08
CA GLU A 114 -15.14 16.81 -2.83
C GLU A 114 -16.35 16.78 -1.91
N VAL A 115 -17.32 17.66 -2.16
CA VAL A 115 -18.63 17.69 -1.45
C VAL A 115 -19.72 18.04 -2.45
N ASN A 116 -20.81 17.30 -2.40
CA ASN A 116 -22.06 17.64 -3.06
C ASN A 116 -23.26 17.32 -2.13
N ALA A 117 -24.48 17.51 -2.60
CA ALA A 117 -25.69 17.32 -1.78
C ALA A 117 -25.89 15.87 -1.30
N VAL A 118 -25.25 14.88 -1.92
CA VAL A 118 -25.47 13.47 -1.65
C VAL A 118 -24.29 12.85 -0.89
N PHE A 119 -23.06 13.15 -1.30
CA PHE A 119 -21.86 12.59 -0.69
C PHE A 119 -20.72 13.60 -0.59
N ALA A 120 -19.77 13.28 0.30
CA ALA A 120 -18.47 13.91 0.37
C ALA A 120 -17.38 12.84 0.23
N ILE A 121 -16.24 13.22 -0.36
CA ILE A 121 -15.05 12.36 -0.45
C ILE A 121 -14.01 12.90 0.51
N VAL A 122 -13.58 12.04 1.42
CA VAL A 122 -12.50 12.28 2.37
C VAL A 122 -11.27 11.51 1.92
N GLU A 123 -10.13 12.19 1.87
CA GLU A 123 -8.83 11.61 1.54
C GLU A 123 -7.96 11.55 2.80
N LYS A 124 -7.31 10.44 3.03
CA LYS A 124 -6.28 10.27 4.04
C LYS A 124 -5.03 9.67 3.41
N ASN A 125 -3.91 10.32 3.66
CA ASN A 125 -2.57 9.80 3.40
C ASN A 125 -1.90 9.52 4.73
N GLY A 126 -1.32 8.35 4.91
CA GLY A 126 -0.66 7.98 6.17
C GLY A 126 -0.33 6.49 6.27
N MET A 127 0.01 6.08 7.48
CA MET A 127 0.26 4.67 7.78
C MET A 127 -1.04 3.85 7.70
N GLY A 128 -0.91 2.57 7.35
CA GLY A 128 -2.05 1.68 7.18
C GLY A 128 -2.93 1.56 8.43
N GLU A 129 -2.35 1.66 9.62
CA GLU A 129 -3.08 1.68 10.90
C GLU A 129 -3.96 2.92 11.05
N GLU A 130 -3.43 4.12 10.74
CA GLU A 130 -4.21 5.36 10.78
C GLU A 130 -5.40 5.33 9.81
N ILE A 131 -5.19 4.75 8.63
CA ILE A 131 -6.23 4.58 7.60
C ILE A 131 -7.33 3.65 8.10
N THR A 132 -6.96 2.53 8.72
CA THR A 132 -7.91 1.57 9.29
C THR A 132 -8.68 2.18 10.46
N ASN A 133 -8.00 2.86 11.38
CA ASN A 133 -8.63 3.49 12.54
C ASN A 133 -9.62 4.59 12.12
N LEU A 134 -9.29 5.40 11.11
CA LEU A 134 -10.22 6.38 10.56
C LEU A 134 -11.45 5.71 9.94
N TYR A 135 -11.26 4.62 9.20
CA TYR A 135 -12.37 3.85 8.63
C TYR A 135 -13.30 3.31 9.73
N ASP A 136 -12.75 2.72 10.77
CA ASP A 136 -13.53 2.14 11.86
C ASP A 136 -14.34 3.20 12.63
N GLU A 137 -13.74 4.37 12.90
CA GLU A 137 -14.45 5.48 13.56
C GLU A 137 -15.57 6.06 12.66
N LEU A 138 -15.32 6.24 11.36
CA LEU A 138 -16.37 6.71 10.44
C LEU A 138 -17.47 5.67 10.25
N ARG A 139 -17.12 4.40 10.19
CA ARG A 139 -18.08 3.29 10.10
C ARG A 139 -18.97 3.21 11.34
N ALA A 140 -18.41 3.43 12.51
CA ALA A 140 -19.19 3.47 13.77
C ALA A 140 -20.22 4.60 13.80
N LEU A 141 -20.02 5.67 13.02
CA LEU A 141 -20.97 6.79 12.84
C LEU A 141 -22.00 6.51 11.73
N ASP A 142 -21.94 5.34 11.10
CA ASP A 142 -22.85 4.90 10.02
C ASP A 142 -22.91 5.86 8.82
N CYS A 143 -21.78 6.48 8.49
CA CYS A 143 -21.72 7.48 7.42
C CYS A 143 -20.96 7.00 6.16
N VAL A 144 -20.28 5.85 6.20
CA VAL A 144 -19.44 5.36 5.10
C VAL A 144 -20.28 4.68 4.02
N LEU A 145 -20.22 5.20 2.80
CA LEU A 145 -20.85 4.61 1.61
C LEU A 145 -19.87 3.70 0.84
N GLN A 146 -18.61 4.10 0.76
CA GLN A 146 -17.57 3.38 0.06
C GLN A 146 -16.19 3.67 0.66
N PHE A 147 -15.30 2.68 0.64
CA PHE A 147 -13.93 2.80 1.07
C PHE A 147 -12.99 2.11 0.10
N VAL A 148 -11.88 2.76 -0.24
CA VAL A 148 -10.80 2.18 -1.05
C VAL A 148 -9.45 2.63 -0.53
N ARG A 149 -8.44 1.78 -0.70
CA ARG A 149 -7.05 2.08 -0.34
C ARG A 149 -6.09 1.61 -1.42
N SER A 150 -4.95 2.29 -1.55
CA SER A 150 -3.96 1.99 -2.59
C SER A 150 -3.09 0.78 -2.29
N GLY A 151 -3.01 0.35 -1.03
CA GLY A 151 -1.86 -0.42 -0.57
C GLY A 151 -0.65 0.50 -0.35
N ARG A 152 0.42 -0.04 0.25
CA ARG A 152 1.57 0.79 0.64
C ARG A 152 2.55 1.06 -0.49
N VAL A 153 3.12 2.25 -0.47
CA VAL A 153 4.41 2.57 -1.06
C VAL A 153 5.44 2.65 0.06
N ALA A 154 6.68 2.24 -0.19
CA ALA A 154 7.69 2.17 0.85
C ALA A 154 9.08 2.56 0.34
N ILE A 155 9.85 3.17 1.23
CA ILE A 155 11.28 3.42 1.06
C ILE A 155 12.02 2.86 2.27
N THR A 156 13.29 2.46 2.09
CA THR A 156 14.11 1.98 3.20
C THR A 156 14.55 3.12 4.11
N THR A 157 14.71 2.84 5.40
CA THR A 157 15.27 3.80 6.37
C THR A 157 16.79 3.93 6.25
N SER A 158 17.45 3.00 5.55
CA SER A 158 18.89 3.06 5.26
C SER A 158 19.20 4.15 4.22
N CYS A 159 20.40 4.77 4.33
CA CYS A 159 20.82 5.87 3.46
C CYS A 159 20.92 5.51 1.96
N PHE A 160 20.88 4.23 1.61
CA PHE A 160 21.07 3.79 0.23
C PHE A 160 20.09 2.67 -0.14
N GLU A 161 19.15 2.99 -0.99
CA GLU A 161 18.51 2.00 -1.85
C GLU A 161 19.40 1.84 -3.09
N ARG A 162 20.43 1.00 -2.99
CA ARG A 162 21.31 0.74 -4.14
C ARG A 162 20.59 -0.19 -5.12
N VAL A 163 19.92 0.38 -6.09
CA VAL A 163 19.80 -0.27 -7.37
C VAL A 163 21.15 -0.06 -8.03
N ASN A 164 21.95 -1.11 -8.20
CA ASN A 164 23.21 -0.99 -8.91
C ASN A 164 22.91 -0.39 -10.28
N GLU A 165 23.48 0.78 -10.55
CA GLU A 165 23.50 1.33 -11.89
C GLU A 165 24.31 0.36 -12.75
N TYR A 166 23.63 -0.27 -13.72
CA TYR A 166 24.26 -1.05 -14.77
C TYR A 166 24.56 -0.15 -15.96
#